data_59700b06fa4a94334ea8f0935c8da225
#
_entry.id   59700b06fa4a94334ea8f0935c8da225
#
_cell.length_a   1.000
_cell.length_b   1.000
_cell.length_c   1.000
_cell.angle_alpha   90.00
_cell.angle_beta   90.00
_cell.angle_gamma   90.00
#
_symmetry.space_group_name_H-M   'P 1'
#
loop_
_entity.id
_entity.type
_entity.pdbx_description
1 polymer ?
#
loop_
_entity_poly.entity_id
_entity_poly.type
_entity_poly.pdbx_seq_one_letter_code
_entity_poly.pdbx_strand_id
1 'polypeptide(L)'
;MIHGRPNMNIERLIPYERNARHNEKAIPAVAESIKEFGLRGTIGIESIDNPVIVFGHTRVAACKSLGWTEIPDSRIETCEDLTPEQIKAFRIADNKTGDIATYNKSMLREEVRTLGDFDMSRFGLDFKSKNLDYGAERLRTDRGYHLNKVSRFDCTPDGFPILAPVDVAPTDVQGFNYAKSTPNSDKAGKACHFFIDDYQFERVWSKPLAYVEALRGYDCVITPDFSLYMDMPDAMQRWNRYRSMACGLIWQRAGLAVVPVLSWAQPETYDFTFSGIPRHATVATSTVGVKKDKDALAVWMDGMQAAMDALKPARVLLYGGNVGFDFGATKLIEYKAGGFRGR
;
A
#
# COMPACT_ATOMS: atom_id res chain seq x y z
N MET A 1 9.23 -13.72 52.41
CA MET A 1 9.14 -12.37 51.87
C MET A 1 10.58 -11.97 51.51
N ILE A 2 10.86 -11.95 50.22
CA ILE A 2 12.15 -11.45 49.72
C ILE A 2 12.05 -9.95 49.82
N HIS A 3 12.69 -9.34 50.83
CA HIS A 3 12.83 -7.89 50.88
C HIS A 3 13.65 -7.46 49.65
N GLY A 4 13.01 -6.83 48.68
CA GLY A 4 13.72 -6.22 47.55
C GLY A 4 14.69 -5.15 48.06
N ARG A 5 15.80 -4.98 47.39
CA ARG A 5 16.75 -3.89 47.66
C ARG A 5 16.03 -2.54 47.49
N PRO A 6 16.48 -1.47 48.17
CA PRO A 6 15.93 -0.14 47.94
C PRO A 6 16.18 0.32 46.52
N ASN A 7 15.32 1.19 45.99
CA ASN A 7 15.52 1.80 44.68
C ASN A 7 16.92 2.42 44.58
N MET A 8 17.49 2.35 43.37
CA MET A 8 18.81 2.92 43.10
C MET A 8 18.70 4.41 42.82
N ASN A 9 19.37 5.25 43.61
CA ASN A 9 19.47 6.68 43.29
C ASN A 9 20.16 6.85 41.92
N ILE A 10 19.52 7.55 41.01
CA ILE A 10 19.97 7.66 39.62
C ILE A 10 21.30 8.40 39.47
N GLU A 11 21.64 9.30 40.44
CA GLU A 11 22.93 10.01 40.45
C GLU A 11 24.11 9.14 40.84
N ARG A 12 23.86 7.97 41.48
CA ARG A 12 24.91 6.98 41.75
C ARG A 12 25.34 6.23 40.50
N LEU A 13 24.50 6.16 39.45
CA LEU A 13 24.80 5.43 38.23
C LEU A 13 25.89 6.15 37.45
N ILE A 14 27.04 5.49 37.30
CA ILE A 14 28.23 6.04 36.64
C ILE A 14 28.24 5.65 35.17
N PRO A 15 28.13 6.61 34.21
CA PRO A 15 28.31 6.30 32.82
C PRO A 15 29.70 5.76 32.52
N TYR A 16 29.79 4.71 31.67
CA TYR A 16 31.08 4.20 31.24
C TYR A 16 31.80 5.20 30.33
N GLU A 17 32.94 5.73 30.74
CA GLU A 17 33.68 6.80 30.01
C GLU A 17 34.00 6.48 28.55
N ARG A 18 34.32 5.21 28.28
CA ARG A 18 34.71 4.73 26.93
C ARG A 18 33.53 4.15 26.15
N ASN A 19 32.30 4.65 26.39
CA ASN A 19 31.13 4.23 25.62
C ASN A 19 31.26 4.75 24.18
N ALA A 20 31.46 3.85 23.23
CA ALA A 20 31.62 4.19 21.81
C ALA A 20 30.30 4.55 21.12
N ARG A 21 29.14 4.35 21.77
CA ARG A 21 27.83 4.60 21.18
C ARG A 21 27.35 6.03 21.46
N HIS A 22 27.01 6.76 20.39
CA HIS A 22 26.38 8.07 20.48
C HIS A 22 24.88 7.91 20.67
N ASN A 23 24.37 8.21 21.84
CA ASN A 23 22.97 7.96 22.25
C ASN A 23 22.08 9.19 22.22
N GLU A 24 22.63 10.39 22.03
CA GLU A 24 21.96 11.68 22.21
C GLU A 24 20.67 11.77 21.40
N LYS A 25 20.71 11.30 20.17
CA LYS A 25 19.53 11.33 19.25
C LYS A 25 18.43 10.35 19.65
N ALA A 26 18.76 9.31 20.41
CA ALA A 26 17.79 8.30 20.83
C ALA A 26 17.10 8.67 22.18
N ILE A 27 17.69 9.56 22.96
CA ILE A 27 17.17 9.92 24.29
C ILE A 27 15.72 10.41 24.24
N PRO A 28 15.31 11.34 23.34
CA PRO A 28 13.93 11.81 23.30
C PRO A 28 12.92 10.69 23.00
N ALA A 29 13.21 9.80 22.05
CA ALA A 29 12.34 8.69 21.69
C ALA A 29 12.20 7.68 22.84
N VAL A 30 13.30 7.38 23.55
CA VAL A 30 13.30 6.51 24.72
C VAL A 30 12.56 7.17 25.89
N ALA A 31 12.70 8.47 26.08
CA ALA A 31 11.97 9.21 27.10
C ALA A 31 10.46 9.17 26.85
N GLU A 32 10.00 9.40 25.61
CA GLU A 32 8.59 9.26 25.27
C GLU A 32 8.08 7.83 25.49
N SER A 33 8.89 6.80 25.18
CA SER A 33 8.53 5.42 25.46
C SER A 33 8.40 5.14 26.96
N ILE A 34 9.29 5.69 27.78
CA ILE A 34 9.22 5.52 29.25
C ILE A 34 8.00 6.27 29.81
N LYS A 35 7.66 7.43 29.27
CA LYS A 35 6.50 8.24 29.67
C LYS A 35 5.17 7.52 29.35
N GLU A 36 5.09 6.88 28.19
CA GLU A 36 3.88 6.19 27.74
C GLU A 36 3.71 4.82 28.40
N PHE A 37 4.78 4.03 28.44
CA PHE A 37 4.70 2.62 28.84
C PHE A 37 5.38 2.30 30.19
N GLY A 38 6.01 3.29 30.82
CA GLY A 38 6.89 3.08 31.97
C GLY A 38 8.26 2.53 31.55
N LEU A 39 9.18 2.46 32.50
CA LEU A 39 10.50 1.86 32.26
C LEU A 39 10.37 0.33 32.09
N ARG A 40 10.48 -0.12 30.85
CA ARG A 40 10.50 -1.54 30.47
C ARG A 40 11.94 -1.95 30.18
N GLY A 41 12.35 -3.14 30.48
CA GLY A 41 13.73 -3.58 30.38
C GLY A 41 14.62 -3.08 31.54
N THR A 42 15.81 -3.67 31.65
CA THR A 42 16.74 -3.47 32.77
C THR A 42 17.89 -2.52 32.42
N ILE A 43 18.58 -2.05 33.44
CA ILE A 43 19.83 -1.29 33.37
C ILE A 43 20.87 -2.17 34.05
N GLY A 44 21.90 -2.57 33.30
CA GLY A 44 23.00 -3.38 33.82
C GLY A 44 24.09 -2.51 34.41
N ILE A 45 24.56 -2.88 35.58
CA ILE A 45 25.68 -2.24 36.28
C ILE A 45 26.72 -3.30 36.68
N GLU A 46 27.97 -2.88 36.86
CA GLU A 46 29.03 -3.82 37.29
C GLU A 46 28.70 -4.46 38.63
N SER A 47 28.42 -3.63 39.67
CA SER A 47 27.97 -4.07 40.98
C SER A 47 27.21 -2.95 41.69
N ILE A 48 26.60 -3.26 42.86
CA ILE A 48 25.93 -2.26 43.68
C ILE A 48 26.94 -1.26 44.31
N ASP A 49 28.12 -1.74 44.64
CA ASP A 49 29.18 -0.91 45.26
C ASP A 49 29.92 -0.09 44.19
N ASN A 50 30.03 -0.61 42.97
CA ASN A 50 30.60 0.08 41.82
C ASN A 50 29.59 0.13 40.66
N PRO A 51 28.59 1.04 40.68
CA PRO A 51 27.47 1.05 39.75
C PRO A 51 27.83 1.70 38.41
N VAL A 52 28.94 1.25 37.78
CA VAL A 52 29.32 1.63 36.44
C VAL A 52 28.39 0.91 35.43
N ILE A 53 27.75 1.68 34.56
CA ILE A 53 26.76 1.14 33.61
C ILE A 53 27.44 0.21 32.60
N VAL A 54 26.91 -1.00 32.48
CA VAL A 54 27.29 -2.00 31.49
C VAL A 54 26.41 -1.85 30.22
N PHE A 55 25.07 -1.80 30.39
CA PHE A 55 24.10 -1.57 29.36
C PHE A 55 22.95 -0.71 29.86
N GLY A 56 22.20 -0.07 28.93
CA GLY A 56 21.06 0.79 29.30
C GLY A 56 21.40 2.26 29.50
N HIS A 57 22.55 2.76 29.05
CA HIS A 57 22.94 4.18 29.14
C HIS A 57 21.85 5.14 28.66
N THR A 58 21.20 4.82 27.50
CA THR A 58 20.12 5.66 26.95
C THR A 58 18.91 5.69 27.87
N ARG A 59 18.56 4.58 28.54
CA ARG A 59 17.46 4.50 29.50
C ARG A 59 17.73 5.37 30.73
N VAL A 60 18.94 5.33 31.24
CA VAL A 60 19.36 6.19 32.37
C VAL A 60 19.27 7.67 31.98
N ALA A 61 19.82 8.05 30.82
CA ALA A 61 19.74 9.41 30.32
C ALA A 61 18.31 9.89 30.11
N ALA A 62 17.44 9.03 29.56
CA ALA A 62 16.02 9.32 29.39
C ALA A 62 15.27 9.49 30.72
N CYS A 63 15.52 8.62 31.71
CA CYS A 63 14.95 8.78 33.04
C CYS A 63 15.39 10.10 33.70
N LYS A 64 16.68 10.47 33.59
CA LYS A 64 17.19 11.77 34.05
C LYS A 64 16.48 12.94 33.36
N SER A 65 16.29 12.87 32.04
CA SER A 65 15.59 13.92 31.29
C SER A 65 14.11 14.06 31.69
N LEU A 66 13.50 13.00 32.22
CA LEU A 66 12.13 12.99 32.78
C LEU A 66 12.08 13.41 34.25
N GLY A 67 13.20 13.78 34.87
CA GLY A 67 13.27 14.20 36.27
C GLY A 67 13.21 13.07 37.30
N TRP A 68 13.49 11.84 36.90
CA TRP A 68 13.55 10.72 37.84
C TRP A 68 14.76 10.86 38.76
N THR A 69 14.56 10.62 40.02
CA THR A 69 15.63 10.62 41.07
C THR A 69 16.06 9.22 41.43
N GLU A 70 15.25 8.21 41.13
CA GLU A 70 15.49 6.83 41.49
C GLU A 70 15.09 5.88 40.36
N ILE A 71 15.77 4.75 40.26
CA ILE A 71 15.42 3.61 39.41
C ILE A 71 14.93 2.48 40.30
N PRO A 72 13.78 1.85 40.03
CA PRO A 72 13.30 0.70 40.80
C PRO A 72 14.33 -0.44 40.81
N ASP A 73 14.56 -1.07 41.96
CA ASP A 73 15.52 -2.17 42.10
C ASP A 73 15.24 -3.32 41.12
N SER A 74 13.96 -3.57 40.86
CA SER A 74 13.54 -4.57 39.85
C SER A 74 13.98 -4.28 38.41
N ARG A 75 14.54 -3.09 38.16
CA ARG A 75 15.09 -2.65 36.87
C ARG A 75 16.61 -2.54 36.87
N ILE A 76 17.27 -2.88 37.98
CA ILE A 76 18.72 -2.90 38.10
C ILE A 76 19.19 -4.36 38.08
N GLU A 77 20.10 -4.64 37.19
CA GLU A 77 20.76 -5.94 37.02
C GLU A 77 22.25 -5.78 37.29
N THR A 78 22.84 -6.60 38.17
CA THR A 78 24.28 -6.60 38.43
C THR A 78 24.97 -7.65 37.55
N CYS A 79 26.17 -7.32 37.07
CA CYS A 79 27.01 -8.20 36.26
C CYS A 79 28.19 -8.76 37.06
N GLU A 80 28.00 -9.01 38.37
CA GLU A 80 29.03 -9.49 39.30
C GLU A 80 29.49 -10.92 38.99
N ASP A 81 28.72 -11.66 38.21
CA ASP A 81 29.04 -12.99 37.71
C ASP A 81 30.04 -13.01 36.54
N LEU A 82 30.35 -11.83 35.96
CA LEU A 82 31.24 -11.67 34.82
C LEU A 82 32.61 -11.16 35.22
N THR A 83 33.67 -11.63 34.54
CA THR A 83 35.02 -11.06 34.73
C THR A 83 35.10 -9.65 34.13
N PRO A 84 36.06 -8.79 34.52
CA PRO A 84 36.24 -7.47 33.96
C PRO A 84 36.40 -7.49 32.41
N GLU A 85 37.08 -8.52 31.88
CA GLU A 85 37.26 -8.72 30.44
C GLU A 85 35.92 -9.07 29.76
N GLN A 86 35.12 -9.93 30.38
CA GLN A 86 33.79 -10.29 29.89
C GLN A 86 32.83 -9.09 29.92
N ILE A 87 32.87 -8.26 30.96
CA ILE A 87 32.06 -7.02 31.01
C ILE A 87 32.42 -6.08 29.86
N LYS A 88 33.71 -5.89 29.57
CA LYS A 88 34.14 -5.07 28.41
C LYS A 88 33.66 -5.67 27.10
N ALA A 89 33.79 -6.97 26.91
CA ALA A 89 33.34 -7.66 25.70
C ALA A 89 31.82 -7.58 25.57
N PHE A 90 31.07 -7.75 26.67
CA PHE A 90 29.61 -7.69 26.68
C PHE A 90 29.07 -6.30 26.31
N ARG A 91 29.68 -5.21 26.79
CA ARG A 91 29.31 -3.83 26.37
C ARG A 91 29.37 -3.66 24.86
N ILE A 92 30.36 -4.26 24.20
CA ILE A 92 30.52 -4.18 22.74
C ILE A 92 29.51 -5.09 22.05
N ALA A 93 29.35 -6.31 22.52
CA ALA A 93 28.47 -7.33 21.94
C ALA A 93 27.01 -6.94 22.04
N ASP A 94 26.51 -6.43 23.17
CA ASP A 94 25.14 -5.98 23.37
C ASP A 94 24.76 -4.89 22.38
N ASN A 95 25.62 -3.91 22.19
CA ASN A 95 25.42 -2.86 21.21
C ASN A 95 25.42 -3.42 19.77
N LYS A 96 26.37 -4.30 19.44
CA LYS A 96 26.55 -4.80 18.08
C LYS A 96 25.46 -5.77 17.65
N THR A 97 25.00 -6.65 18.54
CA THR A 97 23.94 -7.60 18.24
C THR A 97 22.62 -6.90 17.92
N GLY A 98 22.32 -5.79 18.60
CA GLY A 98 21.17 -4.95 18.30
C GLY A 98 21.23 -4.31 16.90
N ASP A 99 22.43 -3.97 16.43
CA ASP A 99 22.63 -3.38 15.09
C ASP A 99 22.52 -4.41 13.95
N ILE A 100 22.65 -5.70 14.21
CA ILE A 100 22.52 -6.77 13.22
C ILE A 100 21.04 -7.04 12.89
N ALA A 101 20.15 -6.87 13.85
CA ALA A 101 18.73 -7.09 13.66
C ALA A 101 18.13 -6.06 12.72
N THR A 102 17.35 -6.52 11.76
CA THR A 102 16.63 -5.65 10.81
C THR A 102 15.14 -5.90 10.88
N TYR A 103 14.35 -4.85 10.62
CA TYR A 103 12.91 -4.99 10.54
C TYR A 103 12.47 -5.52 9.17
N ASN A 104 11.50 -6.44 9.16
CA ASN A 104 10.65 -6.60 7.99
C ASN A 104 9.75 -5.35 7.92
N LYS A 105 10.15 -4.39 7.08
CA LYS A 105 9.49 -3.07 7.01
C LYS A 105 8.03 -3.14 6.58
N SER A 106 7.64 -4.21 5.87
CA SER A 106 6.25 -4.42 5.46
C SER A 106 5.37 -4.84 6.63
N MET A 107 5.79 -5.87 7.34
CA MET A 107 5.08 -6.33 8.54
C MET A 107 5.01 -5.23 9.60
N LEU A 108 6.10 -4.49 9.80
CA LEU A 108 6.13 -3.38 10.75
C LEU A 108 5.12 -2.28 10.40
N ARG A 109 4.95 -1.95 9.11
CA ARG A 109 3.94 -0.97 8.68
C ARG A 109 2.52 -1.48 8.87
N GLU A 110 2.31 -2.76 8.62
CA GLU A 110 1.01 -3.41 8.84
C GLU A 110 0.63 -3.36 10.32
N GLU A 111 1.53 -3.78 11.20
CA GLU A 111 1.34 -3.68 12.66
C GLU A 111 1.03 -2.24 13.09
N VAL A 112 1.81 -1.26 12.64
CA VAL A 112 1.55 0.15 12.99
C VAL A 112 0.19 0.64 12.49
N ARG A 113 -0.29 0.16 11.33
CA ARG A 113 -1.64 0.49 10.83
C ARG A 113 -2.76 -0.05 11.75
N THR A 114 -2.54 -1.18 12.42
CA THR A 114 -3.52 -1.75 13.35
C THR A 114 -3.67 -0.94 14.63
N LEU A 115 -2.70 -0.06 14.94
CA LEU A 115 -2.72 0.80 16.12
C LEU A 115 -3.62 2.03 15.98
N GLY A 116 -4.28 2.22 14.83
CA GLY A 116 -5.17 3.35 14.57
C GLY A 116 -4.45 4.70 14.65
N ASP A 117 -4.96 5.60 15.49
CA ASP A 117 -4.43 6.97 15.65
C ASP A 117 -3.21 7.05 16.58
N PHE A 118 -2.67 5.92 17.05
CA PHE A 118 -1.53 5.92 17.94
C PHE A 118 -0.27 6.38 17.20
N ASP A 119 0.29 7.53 17.62
CA ASP A 119 1.41 8.16 16.92
C ASP A 119 2.76 7.51 17.28
N MET A 120 3.21 6.60 16.42
CA MET A 120 4.50 5.91 16.55
C MET A 120 5.70 6.79 16.18
N SER A 121 5.50 7.98 15.60
CA SER A 121 6.61 8.90 15.27
C SER A 121 7.32 9.41 16.52
N ARG A 122 6.62 9.51 17.65
CA ARG A 122 7.15 9.88 18.97
C ARG A 122 8.26 8.93 19.44
N PHE A 123 8.25 7.69 18.97
CA PHE A 123 9.23 6.64 19.31
C PHE A 123 10.29 6.45 18.21
N GLY A 124 10.39 7.41 17.27
CA GLY A 124 11.34 7.35 16.16
C GLY A 124 10.90 6.48 14.97
N LEU A 125 9.66 5.98 14.99
CA LEU A 125 9.05 5.26 13.87
C LEU A 125 8.24 6.24 13.01
N ASP A 126 8.92 7.05 12.20
CA ASP A 126 8.26 7.97 11.30
C ASP A 126 8.11 7.35 9.90
N PHE A 127 6.90 6.87 9.60
CA PHE A 127 6.52 6.42 8.26
C PHE A 127 6.01 7.55 7.36
N LYS A 128 5.80 8.75 7.91
CA LYS A 128 5.37 9.94 7.14
C LYS A 128 6.56 10.71 6.59
N SER A 129 7.67 10.68 7.27
CA SER A 129 8.87 11.35 6.82
C SER A 129 9.89 10.35 6.31
N LYS A 130 10.21 10.49 5.04
CA LYS A 130 11.56 10.40 4.50
C LYS A 130 12.38 9.19 4.99
N ASN A 131 12.79 8.52 4.03
CA ASN A 131 14.03 7.75 4.11
C ASN A 131 13.77 6.26 4.22
N LEU A 132 13.41 5.86 3.14
CA LEU A 132 14.41 5.54 2.12
C LEU A 132 14.97 6.87 1.58
N ASP A 133 16.21 7.20 1.90
CA ASP A 133 16.93 8.33 1.32
C ASP A 133 17.29 7.99 -0.14
N TYR A 134 16.26 7.91 -0.94
CA TYR A 134 16.36 7.95 -2.37
C TYR A 134 16.31 9.43 -2.71
N GLY A 135 17.43 9.99 -3.17
CA GLY A 135 17.57 11.40 -3.48
C GLY A 135 16.39 11.99 -4.26
N ALA A 136 16.29 13.30 -4.35
CA ALA A 136 15.19 14.04 -4.99
C ALA A 136 14.78 13.50 -6.38
N GLU A 137 15.70 12.83 -7.08
CA GLU A 137 15.49 12.18 -8.36
C GLU A 137 14.56 10.97 -8.25
N ARG A 138 14.71 10.12 -7.23
CA ARG A 138 13.81 8.97 -7.04
C ARG A 138 12.40 9.38 -6.63
N LEU A 139 12.25 10.47 -5.87
CA LEU A 139 10.91 11.00 -5.55
C LEU A 139 10.14 11.42 -6.81
N ARG A 140 10.84 11.93 -7.84
CA ARG A 140 10.21 12.25 -9.14
C ARG A 140 9.78 10.98 -9.86
N THR A 141 10.63 9.95 -9.86
CA THR A 141 10.34 8.64 -10.45
C THR A 141 9.18 7.96 -9.73
N ASP A 142 9.19 7.91 -8.41
CA ASP A 142 8.11 7.35 -7.61
C ASP A 142 6.76 8.03 -7.89
N ARG A 143 6.77 9.36 -8.03
CA ARG A 143 5.58 10.13 -8.42
C ARG A 143 5.15 9.86 -9.86
N GLY A 144 6.11 9.70 -10.79
CA GLY A 144 5.85 9.39 -12.19
C GLY A 144 5.17 8.03 -12.38
N TYR A 145 5.53 7.05 -11.56
CA TYR A 145 4.94 5.71 -11.55
C TYR A 145 3.85 5.51 -10.48
N HIS A 146 3.45 6.57 -9.77
CA HIS A 146 2.45 6.55 -8.70
C HIS A 146 2.76 5.61 -7.52
N LEU A 147 4.02 5.24 -7.30
CA LEU A 147 4.44 4.36 -6.21
C LEU A 147 4.17 4.97 -4.82
N ASN A 148 3.99 6.28 -4.75
CA ASN A 148 3.53 6.98 -3.55
C ASN A 148 2.01 6.85 -3.31
N LYS A 149 1.25 6.27 -4.23
CA LYS A 149 -0.20 6.09 -4.18
C LYS A 149 -0.62 4.63 -4.24
N VAL A 150 0.15 3.82 -4.96
CA VAL A 150 -0.07 2.37 -5.11
C VAL A 150 1.19 1.68 -4.65
N SER A 151 1.17 1.09 -3.47
CA SER A 151 2.29 0.33 -2.93
C SER A 151 2.17 -1.15 -3.31
N ARG A 152 3.26 -1.90 -3.19
CA ARG A 152 3.24 -3.36 -3.40
C ARG A 152 2.25 -4.11 -2.48
N PHE A 153 1.84 -3.50 -1.36
CA PHE A 153 0.88 -4.08 -0.41
C PHE A 153 -0.58 -3.88 -0.84
N ASP A 154 -0.79 -3.03 -1.81
CA ASP A 154 -2.09 -2.81 -2.44
C ASP A 154 -2.29 -3.74 -3.63
N CYS A 155 -1.33 -4.64 -3.87
CA CYS A 155 -1.26 -5.50 -5.04
C CYS A 155 -1.36 -6.98 -4.67
N THR A 156 -1.77 -7.77 -5.63
CA THR A 156 -1.69 -9.23 -5.61
C THR A 156 -0.23 -9.70 -5.57
N PRO A 157 0.07 -10.98 -5.30
CA PRO A 157 1.44 -11.49 -5.29
C PRO A 157 2.21 -11.27 -6.59
N ASP A 158 1.51 -11.27 -7.73
CA ASP A 158 2.03 -10.99 -9.07
C ASP A 158 2.12 -9.49 -9.41
N GLY A 159 1.75 -8.62 -8.47
CA GLY A 159 2.01 -7.18 -8.51
C GLY A 159 0.90 -6.30 -9.08
N PHE A 160 -0.31 -6.81 -9.33
CA PHE A 160 -1.43 -6.01 -9.83
C PHE A 160 -2.25 -5.40 -8.70
N PRO A 161 -2.60 -4.10 -8.77
CA PRO A 161 -3.43 -3.44 -7.77
C PRO A 161 -4.78 -4.13 -7.57
N ILE A 162 -5.20 -4.27 -6.31
CA ILE A 162 -6.47 -4.92 -5.94
C ILE A 162 -7.56 -3.85 -5.80
N LEU A 163 -8.67 -4.03 -6.51
CA LEU A 163 -9.84 -3.16 -6.40
C LEU A 163 -10.84 -3.72 -5.38
N ALA A 164 -11.53 -2.82 -4.69
CA ALA A 164 -12.69 -3.17 -3.89
C ALA A 164 -13.90 -3.47 -4.80
N PRO A 165 -14.77 -4.44 -4.44
CA PRO A 165 -15.97 -4.71 -5.21
C PRO A 165 -16.96 -3.54 -5.13
N VAL A 166 -17.66 -3.29 -6.25
CA VAL A 166 -18.79 -2.35 -6.30
C VAL A 166 -20.00 -3.05 -6.88
N ASP A 167 -21.20 -2.70 -6.40
CA ASP A 167 -22.47 -3.16 -6.94
C ASP A 167 -23.22 -1.94 -7.50
N VAL A 168 -23.12 -1.73 -8.81
CA VAL A 168 -23.71 -0.58 -9.53
C VAL A 168 -24.40 -1.06 -10.80
N ALA A 169 -25.46 -0.37 -11.18
CA ALA A 169 -26.27 -0.71 -12.35
C ALA A 169 -26.64 0.56 -13.14
N PRO A 170 -25.66 1.27 -13.74
CA PRO A 170 -25.93 2.47 -14.50
C PRO A 170 -26.86 2.17 -15.67
N THR A 171 -27.75 3.11 -15.97
CA THR A 171 -28.75 2.98 -17.04
C THR A 171 -28.21 3.38 -18.42
N ASP A 172 -27.09 4.14 -18.42
CA ASP A 172 -26.46 4.63 -19.65
C ASP A 172 -24.94 4.71 -19.46
N VAL A 173 -24.19 4.94 -20.53
CA VAL A 173 -22.74 5.07 -20.53
C VAL A 173 -22.30 6.29 -21.33
N GLN A 174 -21.16 6.87 -20.94
CA GLN A 174 -20.56 8.01 -21.64
C GLN A 174 -19.04 7.86 -21.74
N GLY A 175 -18.49 8.16 -22.90
CA GLY A 175 -17.05 8.14 -23.12
C GLY A 175 -16.31 9.21 -22.30
N PHE A 176 -15.15 8.85 -21.78
CA PHE A 176 -14.28 9.75 -21.00
C PHE A 176 -13.94 11.06 -21.73
N ASN A 177 -13.83 11.03 -23.06
CA ASN A 177 -13.56 12.21 -23.88
C ASN A 177 -14.58 13.35 -23.66
N TYR A 178 -15.79 13.04 -23.22
CA TYR A 178 -16.84 14.00 -22.89
C TYR A 178 -16.92 14.36 -21.39
N ALA A 179 -16.23 13.63 -20.51
CA ALA A 179 -16.42 13.77 -19.07
C ALA A 179 -16.17 15.19 -18.50
N LYS A 180 -15.24 15.94 -19.11
CA LYS A 180 -14.96 17.34 -18.70
C LYS A 180 -15.99 18.35 -19.18
N SER A 181 -16.61 18.12 -20.34
CA SER A 181 -17.59 19.04 -20.94
C SER A 181 -19.02 18.77 -20.49
N THR A 182 -19.28 17.61 -19.88
CA THR A 182 -20.59 17.22 -19.37
C THR A 182 -20.86 17.86 -18.02
N PRO A 183 -21.96 18.62 -17.85
CA PRO A 183 -22.38 19.12 -16.55
C PRO A 183 -22.62 17.98 -15.55
N ASN A 184 -22.36 18.22 -14.26
CA ASN A 184 -22.55 17.18 -13.23
C ASN A 184 -24.00 16.70 -13.11
N SER A 185 -24.98 17.56 -13.41
CA SER A 185 -26.39 17.20 -13.48
C SER A 185 -26.72 16.08 -14.48
N ASP A 186 -25.91 15.98 -15.56
CA ASP A 186 -26.18 15.10 -16.70
C ASP A 186 -25.38 13.78 -16.61
N LYS A 187 -24.62 13.58 -15.52
CA LYS A 187 -23.78 12.39 -15.29
C LYS A 187 -24.49 11.29 -14.50
N ALA A 188 -25.46 11.66 -13.66
CA ALA A 188 -26.22 10.71 -12.84
C ALA A 188 -26.91 9.65 -13.72
N GLY A 189 -26.92 8.41 -13.26
CA GLY A 189 -27.43 7.26 -13.99
C GLY A 189 -26.45 6.71 -15.04
N LYS A 190 -25.26 7.30 -15.23
CA LYS A 190 -24.31 6.88 -16.27
C LYS A 190 -23.03 6.30 -15.69
N ALA A 191 -22.42 5.36 -16.44
CA ALA A 191 -21.03 4.98 -16.26
C ALA A 191 -20.11 5.79 -17.19
N CYS A 192 -18.98 6.26 -16.68
CA CYS A 192 -17.92 6.81 -17.53
C CYS A 192 -17.03 5.69 -18.02
N HIS A 193 -16.89 5.50 -19.35
CA HIS A 193 -16.09 4.44 -19.95
C HIS A 193 -14.89 4.94 -20.74
N PHE A 194 -13.93 4.05 -21.00
CA PHE A 194 -12.71 4.29 -21.78
C PHE A 194 -12.62 3.38 -23.02
N PHE A 195 -13.73 2.87 -23.53
CA PHE A 195 -13.83 2.12 -24.78
C PHE A 195 -13.70 3.06 -25.98
N ILE A 196 -12.58 3.75 -26.06
CA ILE A 196 -12.15 4.73 -27.07
C ILE A 196 -10.66 4.54 -27.29
N ASP A 197 -10.09 5.13 -28.33
CA ASP A 197 -8.66 4.97 -28.64
C ASP A 197 -7.76 5.50 -27.49
N ASP A 198 -6.69 4.77 -27.16
CA ASP A 198 -5.78 5.03 -26.04
C ASP A 198 -5.25 6.48 -26.02
N TYR A 199 -4.92 7.07 -27.19
CA TYR A 199 -4.37 8.42 -27.27
C TYR A 199 -5.33 9.49 -26.68
N GLN A 200 -6.62 9.22 -26.63
CA GLN A 200 -7.62 10.15 -26.08
C GLN A 200 -7.57 10.21 -24.55
N PHE A 201 -7.06 9.17 -23.90
CA PHE A 201 -7.00 9.10 -22.44
C PHE A 201 -5.61 8.76 -21.86
N GLU A 202 -4.56 8.60 -22.64
CA GLU A 202 -3.20 8.30 -22.17
C GLU A 202 -2.76 9.25 -21.05
N ARG A 203 -3.15 10.52 -21.13
CA ARG A 203 -2.90 11.54 -20.10
C ARG A 203 -3.46 11.23 -18.71
N VAL A 204 -4.43 10.30 -18.62
CA VAL A 204 -5.03 9.88 -17.34
C VAL A 204 -4.00 9.19 -16.47
N TRP A 205 -3.13 8.38 -17.08
CA TRP A 205 -2.02 7.74 -16.37
C TRP A 205 -1.09 8.78 -15.72
N SER A 206 -0.72 9.83 -16.44
CA SER A 206 0.21 10.83 -15.93
C SER A 206 -0.31 11.59 -14.71
N LYS A 207 -1.63 11.86 -14.64
CA LYS A 207 -2.26 12.68 -13.59
C LYS A 207 -3.65 12.16 -13.20
N PRO A 208 -3.78 10.94 -12.65
CA PRO A 208 -5.10 10.33 -12.42
C PRO A 208 -6.00 11.16 -11.50
N LEU A 209 -5.45 11.79 -10.46
CA LEU A 209 -6.23 12.64 -9.54
C LEU A 209 -6.73 13.94 -10.16
N ALA A 210 -6.12 14.44 -11.24
CA ALA A 210 -6.58 15.65 -11.91
C ALA A 210 -7.94 15.47 -12.63
N TYR A 211 -8.37 14.22 -12.77
CA TYR A 211 -9.65 13.89 -13.43
C TYR A 211 -10.77 13.55 -12.45
N VAL A 212 -10.49 13.44 -11.15
CA VAL A 212 -11.48 13.04 -10.13
C VAL A 212 -12.71 13.95 -10.19
N GLU A 213 -12.53 15.26 -10.25
CA GLU A 213 -13.66 16.19 -10.32
C GLU A 213 -14.49 16.03 -11.61
N ALA A 214 -13.84 15.76 -12.74
CA ALA A 214 -14.54 15.50 -14.00
C ALA A 214 -15.28 14.14 -13.98
N LEU A 215 -14.85 13.20 -13.14
CA LEU A 215 -15.45 11.88 -12.98
C LEU A 215 -16.50 11.83 -11.88
N ARG A 216 -16.59 12.84 -11.01
CA ARG A 216 -17.66 12.96 -10.03
C ARG A 216 -19.02 13.11 -10.71
N GLY A 217 -20.03 12.59 -10.07
CA GLY A 217 -21.40 12.63 -10.55
C GLY A 217 -21.81 11.47 -11.45
N TYR A 218 -20.85 10.72 -12.03
CA TYR A 218 -21.16 9.42 -12.64
C TYR A 218 -21.47 8.37 -11.56
N ASP A 219 -22.40 7.46 -11.84
CA ASP A 219 -22.71 6.35 -10.93
C ASP A 219 -21.50 5.46 -10.72
N CYS A 220 -20.69 5.28 -11.75
CA CYS A 220 -19.39 4.63 -11.65
C CYS A 220 -18.45 5.06 -12.78
N VAL A 221 -17.16 4.73 -12.58
CA VAL A 221 -16.10 4.90 -13.56
C VAL A 221 -15.53 3.54 -13.91
N ILE A 222 -15.53 3.17 -15.17
CA ILE A 222 -14.84 1.95 -15.63
C ILE A 222 -13.34 2.27 -15.67
N THR A 223 -12.48 1.34 -15.27
CA THR A 223 -11.03 1.56 -15.34
C THR A 223 -10.58 1.82 -16.78
N PRO A 224 -9.49 2.57 -17.01
CA PRO A 224 -8.99 2.82 -18.36
C PRO A 224 -8.71 1.52 -19.11
N ASP A 225 -9.26 1.39 -20.31
CA ASP A 225 -9.10 0.22 -21.16
C ASP A 225 -7.86 0.39 -22.06
N PHE A 226 -6.67 0.39 -21.43
CA PHE A 226 -5.42 0.42 -22.20
C PHE A 226 -5.29 -0.85 -23.02
N SER A 227 -5.04 -0.69 -24.31
CA SER A 227 -5.06 -1.76 -25.30
C SER A 227 -4.10 -2.90 -24.98
N LEU A 228 -4.60 -4.12 -25.16
CA LEU A 228 -3.84 -5.37 -25.10
C LEU A 228 -3.87 -6.02 -26.49
N TYR A 229 -2.99 -5.57 -27.40
CA TYR A 229 -2.90 -6.18 -28.74
C TYR A 229 -2.07 -7.47 -28.66
N MET A 230 -2.44 -8.47 -29.48
CA MET A 230 -1.80 -9.78 -29.51
C MET A 230 -0.33 -9.73 -29.97
N ASP A 231 0.05 -8.72 -30.74
CA ASP A 231 1.42 -8.48 -31.21
C ASP A 231 2.25 -7.59 -30.26
N MET A 232 1.67 -7.13 -29.12
CA MET A 232 2.44 -6.43 -28.10
C MET A 232 3.31 -7.41 -27.31
N PRO A 233 4.55 -7.01 -26.94
CA PRO A 233 5.35 -7.75 -25.97
C PRO A 233 4.59 -7.93 -24.65
N ASP A 234 4.70 -9.10 -24.01
CA ASP A 234 4.04 -9.43 -22.73
C ASP A 234 4.28 -8.35 -21.64
N ALA A 235 5.49 -7.83 -21.55
CA ALA A 235 5.82 -6.77 -20.61
C ALA A 235 4.98 -5.49 -20.84
N MET A 236 4.63 -5.16 -22.09
CA MET A 236 3.77 -4.01 -22.41
C MET A 236 2.32 -4.32 -22.07
N GLN A 237 1.84 -5.52 -22.33
CA GLN A 237 0.47 -5.94 -21.95
C GLN A 237 0.31 -5.92 -20.43
N ARG A 238 1.27 -6.47 -19.67
CA ARG A 238 1.28 -6.40 -18.21
C ARG A 238 1.34 -4.94 -17.70
N TRP A 239 2.12 -4.09 -18.33
CA TRP A 239 2.21 -2.68 -17.99
C TRP A 239 0.87 -1.95 -18.23
N ASN A 240 0.21 -2.19 -19.36
CA ASN A 240 -1.11 -1.62 -19.66
C ASN A 240 -2.15 -2.08 -18.66
N ARG A 241 -2.16 -3.36 -18.31
CA ARG A 241 -3.03 -3.89 -17.26
C ARG A 241 -2.74 -3.25 -15.90
N TYR A 242 -1.47 -3.13 -15.51
CA TYR A 242 -1.07 -2.46 -14.28
C TYR A 242 -1.59 -1.02 -14.22
N ARG A 243 -1.39 -0.24 -15.29
CA ARG A 243 -1.84 1.17 -15.37
C ARG A 243 -3.36 1.29 -15.20
N SER A 244 -4.11 0.42 -15.83
CA SER A 244 -5.57 0.35 -15.72
C SER A 244 -6.01 0.18 -14.26
N MET A 245 -5.48 -0.84 -13.59
CA MET A 245 -5.83 -1.15 -12.21
C MET A 245 -5.32 -0.10 -11.21
N ALA A 246 -4.14 0.46 -11.44
CA ALA A 246 -3.58 1.52 -10.61
C ALA A 246 -4.41 2.81 -10.66
N CYS A 247 -4.87 3.23 -11.83
CA CYS A 247 -5.82 4.33 -11.96
C CYS A 247 -7.11 4.04 -11.19
N GLY A 248 -7.65 2.83 -11.34
CA GLY A 248 -8.85 2.39 -10.62
C GLY A 248 -8.71 2.49 -9.10
N LEU A 249 -7.62 1.96 -8.56
CA LEU A 249 -7.36 2.03 -7.11
C LEU A 249 -7.19 3.46 -6.61
N ILE A 250 -6.48 4.31 -7.36
CA ILE A 250 -6.31 5.73 -7.02
C ILE A 250 -7.67 6.44 -6.99
N TRP A 251 -8.57 6.14 -7.92
CA TRP A 251 -9.91 6.73 -7.98
C TRP A 251 -10.83 6.18 -6.88
N GLN A 252 -10.76 4.89 -6.54
CA GLN A 252 -11.49 4.35 -5.40
C GLN A 252 -11.08 5.05 -4.09
N ARG A 253 -9.78 5.29 -3.90
CA ARG A 253 -9.26 6.06 -2.76
C ARG A 253 -9.68 7.52 -2.75
N ALA A 254 -10.00 8.07 -3.91
CA ALA A 254 -10.57 9.41 -4.04
C ALA A 254 -12.11 9.43 -3.88
N GLY A 255 -12.73 8.30 -3.53
CA GLY A 255 -14.16 8.18 -3.25
C GLY A 255 -15.04 7.95 -4.47
N LEU A 256 -14.48 7.51 -5.62
CA LEU A 256 -15.28 7.14 -6.79
C LEU A 256 -15.66 5.65 -6.73
N ALA A 257 -16.87 5.30 -7.18
CA ALA A 257 -17.23 3.93 -7.47
C ALA A 257 -16.53 3.51 -8.79
N VAL A 258 -15.68 2.47 -8.72
CA VAL A 258 -14.88 2.03 -9.86
C VAL A 258 -15.16 0.60 -10.23
N VAL A 259 -15.52 0.38 -11.48
CA VAL A 259 -15.77 -0.93 -12.09
C VAL A 259 -14.54 -1.34 -12.89
N PRO A 260 -13.92 -2.50 -12.63
CA PRO A 260 -12.79 -2.96 -13.41
C PRO A 260 -13.21 -3.36 -14.82
N VAL A 261 -12.40 -2.95 -15.81
CA VAL A 261 -12.54 -3.43 -17.19
C VAL A 261 -11.97 -4.84 -17.31
N LEU A 262 -12.66 -5.71 -18.00
CA LEU A 262 -12.18 -7.00 -18.50
C LEU A 262 -11.61 -6.80 -19.89
N SER A 263 -10.32 -7.05 -20.02
CA SER A 263 -9.55 -6.90 -21.26
C SER A 263 -8.51 -8.00 -21.30
N TRP A 264 -8.28 -8.62 -22.44
CA TRP A 264 -7.34 -9.70 -22.65
C TRP A 264 -6.84 -9.74 -24.11
N ALA A 265 -5.78 -10.46 -24.35
CA ALA A 265 -5.29 -10.81 -25.69
C ALA A 265 -5.36 -12.33 -25.89
N GLN A 266 -4.21 -13.02 -26.05
CA GLN A 266 -4.12 -14.47 -26.14
C GLN A 266 -4.32 -15.15 -24.77
N PRO A 267 -4.57 -16.48 -24.73
CA PRO A 267 -4.83 -17.22 -23.48
C PRO A 267 -3.74 -17.07 -22.41
N GLU A 268 -2.49 -16.87 -22.80
CA GLU A 268 -1.35 -16.67 -21.90
C GLU A 268 -1.49 -15.39 -21.06
N THR A 269 -2.37 -14.49 -21.48
CA THR A 269 -2.62 -13.24 -20.71
C THR A 269 -3.60 -13.42 -19.58
N TYR A 270 -4.36 -14.52 -19.51
CA TYR A 270 -5.43 -14.71 -18.52
C TYR A 270 -4.90 -14.81 -17.09
N ASP A 271 -3.66 -15.25 -16.89
CA ASP A 271 -3.00 -15.35 -15.60
C ASP A 271 -2.89 -13.99 -14.89
N PHE A 272 -2.74 -12.91 -15.65
CA PHE A 272 -2.57 -11.57 -15.09
C PHE A 272 -3.72 -10.62 -15.39
N THR A 273 -4.49 -10.79 -16.47
CA THR A 273 -5.54 -9.84 -16.84
C THR A 273 -6.73 -9.86 -15.90
N PHE A 274 -6.96 -10.95 -15.18
CA PHE A 274 -8.00 -11.06 -14.15
C PHE A 274 -7.46 -10.80 -12.73
N SER A 275 -6.15 -10.64 -12.59
CA SER A 275 -5.51 -10.39 -11.30
C SER A 275 -5.97 -9.04 -10.72
N GLY A 276 -6.22 -9.00 -9.40
CA GLY A 276 -6.68 -7.80 -8.68
C GLY A 276 -8.16 -7.44 -8.89
N ILE A 277 -8.90 -8.17 -9.75
CA ILE A 277 -10.35 -7.99 -9.90
C ILE A 277 -11.08 -8.77 -8.80
N PRO A 278 -12.00 -8.15 -8.06
CA PRO A 278 -12.77 -8.84 -7.04
C PRO A 278 -13.76 -9.83 -7.68
N ARG A 279 -13.87 -11.02 -7.08
CA ARG A 279 -14.89 -12.02 -7.49
C ARG A 279 -16.28 -11.55 -7.09
N HIS A 280 -17.29 -12.02 -7.82
CA HIS A 280 -18.72 -11.72 -7.55
C HIS A 280 -19.04 -10.21 -7.56
N ALA A 281 -18.24 -9.40 -8.25
CA ALA A 281 -18.45 -7.96 -8.38
C ALA A 281 -19.09 -7.60 -9.72
N THR A 282 -19.42 -6.31 -9.91
CA THR A 282 -19.71 -5.74 -11.22
C THR A 282 -18.40 -5.54 -11.99
N VAL A 283 -18.38 -5.99 -13.24
CA VAL A 283 -17.26 -5.81 -14.19
C VAL A 283 -17.76 -5.21 -15.49
N ALA A 284 -16.87 -4.69 -16.33
CA ALA A 284 -17.25 -4.12 -17.62
C ALA A 284 -16.38 -4.70 -18.75
N THR A 285 -16.94 -4.84 -19.94
CA THR A 285 -16.19 -5.23 -21.13
C THR A 285 -16.83 -4.64 -22.39
N SER A 286 -16.14 -4.73 -23.53
CA SER A 286 -16.60 -4.21 -24.82
C SER A 286 -16.53 -5.27 -25.91
N THR A 287 -17.48 -5.19 -26.84
CA THR A 287 -17.47 -5.94 -28.10
C THR A 287 -17.21 -5.04 -29.31
N VAL A 288 -16.77 -3.80 -29.08
CA VAL A 288 -16.38 -2.88 -30.15
C VAL A 288 -15.13 -3.41 -30.83
N GLY A 289 -15.18 -3.50 -32.17
CA GLY A 289 -14.09 -4.10 -32.96
C GLY A 289 -14.20 -5.62 -33.19
N VAL A 290 -14.92 -6.34 -32.33
CA VAL A 290 -15.00 -7.80 -32.35
C VAL A 290 -15.97 -8.34 -33.44
N LYS A 291 -17.09 -7.65 -33.68
CA LYS A 291 -18.21 -8.17 -34.50
C LYS A 291 -17.88 -8.41 -35.97
N LYS A 292 -16.85 -7.79 -36.51
CA LYS A 292 -16.51 -7.81 -37.93
C LYS A 292 -15.38 -8.77 -38.28
N ASP A 293 -14.69 -9.29 -37.25
CA ASP A 293 -13.53 -10.17 -37.39
C ASP A 293 -13.80 -11.48 -36.64
N LYS A 294 -13.75 -12.60 -37.37
CA LYS A 294 -14.04 -13.93 -36.80
C LYS A 294 -12.99 -14.37 -35.80
N ASP A 295 -11.72 -14.03 -36.03
CA ASP A 295 -10.63 -14.41 -35.15
C ASP A 295 -10.69 -13.58 -33.86
N ALA A 296 -10.95 -12.28 -33.98
CA ALA A 296 -11.19 -11.42 -32.82
C ALA A 296 -12.42 -11.87 -32.03
N LEU A 297 -13.48 -12.34 -32.68
CA LEU A 297 -14.66 -12.89 -32.01
C LEU A 297 -14.32 -14.16 -31.23
N ALA A 298 -13.54 -15.08 -31.81
CA ALA A 298 -13.12 -16.32 -31.13
C ALA A 298 -12.29 -16.00 -29.88
N VAL A 299 -11.29 -15.13 -30.01
CA VAL A 299 -10.46 -14.67 -28.88
C VAL A 299 -11.32 -14.02 -27.79
N TRP A 300 -12.31 -13.21 -28.18
CA TRP A 300 -13.20 -12.55 -27.22
C TRP A 300 -14.07 -13.57 -26.47
N MET A 301 -14.64 -14.57 -27.18
CA MET A 301 -15.47 -15.62 -26.59
C MET A 301 -14.71 -16.47 -25.58
N ASP A 302 -13.48 -16.90 -25.94
CA ASP A 302 -12.62 -17.70 -25.07
C ASP A 302 -12.23 -16.93 -23.81
N GLY A 303 -11.79 -15.67 -23.96
CA GLY A 303 -11.41 -14.85 -22.83
C GLY A 303 -12.58 -14.46 -21.93
N MET A 304 -13.77 -14.25 -22.51
CA MET A 304 -14.97 -14.02 -21.72
C MET A 304 -15.34 -15.25 -20.89
N GLN A 305 -15.26 -16.45 -21.47
CA GLN A 305 -15.48 -17.70 -20.74
C GLN A 305 -14.48 -17.84 -19.58
N ALA A 306 -13.20 -17.62 -19.86
CA ALA A 306 -12.16 -17.66 -18.83
C ALA A 306 -12.41 -16.64 -17.69
N ALA A 307 -12.85 -15.42 -18.04
CA ALA A 307 -13.21 -14.41 -17.05
C ALA A 307 -14.43 -14.81 -16.19
N MET A 308 -15.46 -15.41 -16.82
CA MET A 308 -16.63 -15.92 -16.11
C MET A 308 -16.25 -17.02 -15.11
N ASP A 309 -15.40 -17.94 -15.50
CA ASP A 309 -14.94 -19.05 -14.66
C ASP A 309 -14.06 -18.55 -13.49
N ALA A 310 -13.14 -17.65 -13.77
CA ALA A 310 -12.22 -17.12 -12.78
C ALA A 310 -12.89 -16.20 -11.76
N LEU A 311 -13.75 -15.29 -12.22
CA LEU A 311 -14.28 -14.19 -11.41
C LEU A 311 -15.71 -14.42 -10.93
N LYS A 312 -16.51 -15.19 -11.66
CA LYS A 312 -17.96 -15.40 -11.40
C LYS A 312 -18.67 -14.07 -11.12
N PRO A 313 -18.61 -13.10 -12.04
CA PRO A 313 -19.10 -11.75 -11.79
C PRO A 313 -20.61 -11.78 -11.50
N ALA A 314 -21.07 -10.93 -10.55
CA ALA A 314 -22.49 -10.79 -10.28
C ALA A 314 -23.20 -9.99 -11.38
N ARG A 315 -22.47 -9.11 -12.05
CA ARG A 315 -22.98 -8.27 -13.15
C ARG A 315 -21.90 -7.96 -14.18
N VAL A 316 -22.29 -7.94 -15.43
CA VAL A 316 -21.44 -7.49 -16.55
C VAL A 316 -22.09 -6.27 -17.23
N LEU A 317 -21.32 -5.19 -17.33
CA LEU A 317 -21.66 -4.01 -18.12
C LEU A 317 -21.04 -4.21 -19.51
N LEU A 318 -21.84 -4.46 -20.53
CA LEU A 318 -21.37 -4.81 -21.87
C LEU A 318 -21.61 -3.65 -22.86
N TYR A 319 -20.52 -3.04 -23.32
CA TYR A 319 -20.54 -1.99 -24.31
C TYR A 319 -20.40 -2.57 -25.73
N GLY A 320 -21.29 -2.22 -26.64
CA GLY A 320 -21.30 -2.71 -28.01
C GLY A 320 -22.34 -3.82 -28.28
N GLY A 321 -23.00 -4.32 -27.25
CA GLY A 321 -24.04 -5.34 -27.29
C GLY A 321 -23.51 -6.76 -27.41
N ASN A 322 -24.34 -7.74 -27.07
CA ASN A 322 -23.97 -9.16 -27.04
C ASN A 322 -23.69 -9.69 -28.45
N VAL A 323 -22.68 -10.54 -28.54
CA VAL A 323 -22.22 -11.24 -29.77
C VAL A 323 -22.63 -12.71 -29.80
N GLY A 324 -23.61 -13.10 -28.95
CA GLY A 324 -24.12 -14.47 -28.84
C GLY A 324 -23.46 -15.28 -27.71
N PHE A 325 -22.78 -14.60 -26.76
CA PHE A 325 -22.23 -15.26 -25.58
C PHE A 325 -23.33 -15.49 -24.54
N ASP A 326 -23.32 -16.67 -23.92
CA ASP A 326 -24.25 -17.02 -22.83
C ASP A 326 -23.63 -16.62 -21.46
N PHE A 327 -24.20 -15.63 -20.84
CA PHE A 327 -23.79 -15.16 -19.50
C PHE A 327 -24.43 -15.96 -18.35
N GLY A 328 -25.24 -16.98 -18.63
CA GLY A 328 -25.89 -17.81 -17.64
C GLY A 328 -26.72 -16.99 -16.63
N ALA A 329 -26.46 -17.20 -15.33
CA ALA A 329 -27.16 -16.50 -14.24
C ALA A 329 -26.62 -15.09 -13.95
N THR A 330 -25.52 -14.67 -14.59
CA THR A 330 -24.92 -13.35 -14.38
C THR A 330 -25.81 -12.24 -14.95
N LYS A 331 -26.04 -11.19 -14.19
CA LYS A 331 -26.82 -10.04 -14.66
C LYS A 331 -26.09 -9.31 -15.77
N LEU A 332 -26.66 -9.20 -16.95
CA LEU A 332 -26.12 -8.49 -18.09
C LEU A 332 -26.84 -7.13 -18.25
N ILE A 333 -26.06 -6.07 -18.40
CA ILE A 333 -26.57 -4.75 -18.83
C ILE A 333 -25.83 -4.38 -20.11
N GLU A 334 -26.60 -4.24 -21.20
CA GLU A 334 -26.06 -3.95 -22.54
C GLU A 334 -26.21 -2.50 -22.88
N TYR A 335 -25.15 -1.91 -23.43
CA TYR A 335 -25.15 -0.55 -23.96
C TYR A 335 -24.82 -0.57 -25.45
N LYS A 336 -25.54 0.22 -26.22
CA LYS A 336 -25.24 0.40 -27.64
C LYS A 336 -23.96 1.22 -27.80
N ALA A 337 -23.05 0.76 -28.64
CA ALA A 337 -21.92 1.59 -29.04
C ALA A 337 -22.47 2.86 -29.74
N GLY A 338 -22.12 4.03 -29.24
CA GLY A 338 -22.37 5.28 -29.90
C GLY A 338 -21.66 5.24 -31.24
N GLY A 339 -22.37 5.38 -32.35
CA GLY A 339 -21.77 5.40 -33.67
C GLY A 339 -20.70 6.49 -33.73
N PHE A 340 -19.50 6.12 -34.17
CA PHE A 340 -18.44 7.06 -34.55
C PHE A 340 -19.01 7.90 -35.72
N ARG A 341 -19.62 9.04 -35.43
CA ARG A 341 -19.85 10.06 -36.44
C ARG A 341 -18.52 10.80 -36.58
N GLY A 342 -17.67 10.23 -37.42
CA GLY A 342 -16.50 10.94 -37.92
C GLY A 342 -17.00 12.22 -38.61
N ARG A 343 -16.51 13.33 -38.16
CA ARG A 343 -16.36 14.55 -38.97
C ARG A 343 -14.90 14.75 -39.23
#